data_5b1ebd8a2f4fb66997d836bdfb091882
#
_entry.id   5b1ebd8a2f4fb66997d836bdfb091882
#
_cell.length_a   1.000
_cell.length_b   1.000
_cell.length_c   1.000
_cell.angle_alpha   90.00
_cell.angle_beta   90.00
_cell.angle_gamma   90.00
#
_symmetry.space_group_name_H-M   'P 1'
#
loop_
_entity.id
_entity.type
_entity.pdbx_description
1 polymer ?
#
loop_
_entity_poly.entity_id
_entity_poly.type
_entity_poly.pdbx_seq_one_letter_code
_entity_poly.pdbx_strand_id
1 'polypeptide(L)'
;MVKSSETERKERMDTSSLMKQILSSDNLNRAYLQVVRNKGAEGVDGMKYTELKEHLVKDGEIIKEQLRTRKYKPQPVRRVEIPKPDGGVRNLGVPTVTDRFIQQAIAQVLTPIYEEQFHDHSYGFRPNRCAQQAILTALDMMNDGKPFILKCLRRRKLPKRLDA
;
A
#
# COMPACT_ATOMS: atom_id res chain seq x y z
N MET A 1 -28.73 13.95 25.17
CA MET A 1 -28.74 14.05 23.71
C MET A 1 -27.90 15.23 23.29
N VAL A 2 -26.60 15.11 23.13
CA VAL A 2 -25.67 15.93 22.32
C VAL A 2 -24.27 15.38 22.56
N LYS A 3 -23.92 14.23 21.97
CA LYS A 3 -22.55 13.68 21.92
C LYS A 3 -22.11 13.19 20.55
N SER A 4 -22.95 13.44 19.51
CA SER A 4 -22.64 12.93 18.15
C SER A 4 -21.81 13.88 17.26
N SER A 5 -21.72 15.17 17.58
CA SER A 5 -21.13 16.17 16.67
C SER A 5 -19.61 16.37 16.83
N GLU A 6 -19.03 15.97 17.95
CA GLU A 6 -17.59 16.12 18.17
C GLU A 6 -16.77 14.91 17.67
N THR A 7 -17.40 13.72 17.63
CA THR A 7 -16.76 12.50 17.11
C THR A 7 -16.62 12.55 15.60
N GLU A 8 -17.62 13.09 14.89
CA GLU A 8 -17.59 13.23 13.43
C GLU A 8 -16.63 14.33 12.92
N ARG A 9 -16.27 15.30 13.75
CA ARG A 9 -15.26 16.32 13.40
C ARG A 9 -13.81 15.81 13.46
N LYS A 10 -13.54 14.76 14.20
CA LYS A 10 -12.21 14.18 14.35
C LYS A 10 -11.78 13.32 13.14
N GLU A 11 -12.72 12.94 12.27
CA GLU A 11 -12.49 12.03 11.16
C GLU A 11 -12.22 12.70 9.80
N ARG A 12 -12.36 14.00 9.67
CA ARG A 12 -11.84 14.69 8.48
C ARG A 12 -10.37 15.01 8.66
N MET A 13 -9.56 13.99 8.46
CA MET A 13 -8.12 14.18 8.29
C MET A 13 -7.91 15.22 7.19
N ASP A 14 -7.36 16.37 7.55
CA ASP A 14 -7.15 17.48 6.62
C ASP A 14 -6.21 17.02 5.50
N THR A 15 -6.79 16.75 4.33
CA THR A 15 -6.07 16.26 3.16
C THR A 15 -4.96 17.22 2.72
N SER A 16 -5.07 18.52 3.06
CA SER A 16 -4.02 19.51 2.78
C SER A 16 -2.80 19.32 3.67
N SER A 17 -3.01 18.93 4.92
CA SER A 17 -1.95 18.60 5.87
C SER A 17 -1.23 17.32 5.47
N LEU A 18 -1.97 16.28 5.06
CA LEU A 18 -1.38 15.03 4.55
C LEU A 18 -0.52 15.26 3.31
N MET A 19 -1.01 16.04 2.36
CA MET A 19 -0.26 16.34 1.16
C MET A 19 1.05 17.09 1.47
N LYS A 20 1.04 18.03 2.44
CA LYS A 20 2.25 18.70 2.92
C LYS A 20 3.26 17.71 3.52
N GLN A 21 2.78 16.75 4.32
CA GLN A 21 3.64 15.71 4.90
C GLN A 21 4.22 14.80 3.82
N ILE A 22 3.41 14.34 2.86
CA ILE A 22 3.86 13.49 1.75
C ILE A 22 4.95 14.19 0.94
N LEU A 23 4.77 15.48 0.64
CA LEU A 23 5.70 16.27 -0.19
C LEU A 23 6.82 16.93 0.62
N SER A 24 6.93 16.68 1.92
CA SER A 24 8.04 17.19 2.74
C SER A 24 9.38 16.60 2.27
N SER A 25 10.43 17.42 2.34
CA SER A 25 11.78 17.01 1.88
C SER A 25 12.28 15.77 2.61
N ASP A 26 12.03 15.66 3.91
CA ASP A 26 12.46 14.51 4.72
C ASP A 26 11.75 13.22 4.29
N ASN A 27 10.43 13.31 4.03
CA ASN A 27 9.68 12.15 3.59
C ASN A 27 10.08 11.71 2.18
N LEU A 28 10.29 12.66 1.26
CA LEU A 28 10.76 12.38 -0.10
C LEU A 28 12.17 11.79 -0.11
N ASN A 29 13.08 12.28 0.72
CA ASN A 29 14.42 11.72 0.84
C ASN A 29 14.38 10.27 1.35
N ARG A 30 13.57 9.98 2.38
CA ARG A 30 13.37 8.60 2.85
C ARG A 30 12.79 7.69 1.77
N ALA A 31 11.80 8.17 1.02
CA ALA A 31 11.21 7.43 -0.09
C ALA A 31 12.23 7.13 -1.19
N TYR A 32 13.05 8.11 -1.57
CA TYR A 32 14.13 7.93 -2.51
C TYR A 32 15.12 6.84 -2.06
N LEU A 33 15.63 6.95 -0.82
CA LEU A 33 16.56 5.96 -0.27
C LEU A 33 15.96 4.55 -0.26
N GLN A 34 14.68 4.41 0.07
CA GLN A 34 14.01 3.12 0.09
C GLN A 34 13.86 2.52 -1.31
N VAL A 35 13.50 3.32 -2.32
CA VAL A 35 13.39 2.86 -3.71
C VAL A 35 14.75 2.43 -4.26
N VAL A 36 15.80 3.22 -4.00
CA VAL A 36 17.17 2.87 -4.41
C VAL A 36 17.67 1.60 -3.72
N ARG A 37 17.39 1.45 -2.41
CA ARG A 37 17.75 0.25 -1.64
C ARG A 37 17.07 -1.02 -2.18
N ASN A 38 15.84 -0.91 -2.64
CA ASN A 38 15.07 -2.05 -3.15
C ASN A 38 15.56 -2.55 -4.52
N LYS A 39 16.35 -1.77 -5.26
CA LYS A 39 16.94 -2.14 -6.56
C LYS A 39 15.95 -2.80 -7.52
N GLY A 40 14.69 -2.31 -7.53
CA GLY A 40 13.62 -2.92 -8.32
C GLY A 40 13.84 -2.76 -9.81
N ALA A 41 13.24 -3.66 -10.60
CA ALA A 41 13.30 -3.65 -12.07
C ALA A 41 12.72 -2.35 -12.66
N GLU A 42 13.16 -1.99 -13.85
CA GLU A 42 12.66 -0.86 -14.63
C GLU A 42 11.18 -1.04 -15.02
N GLY A 43 10.46 0.07 -15.16
CA GLY A 43 9.08 0.10 -15.60
C GLY A 43 8.95 0.04 -17.13
N VAL A 44 7.82 0.56 -17.64
CA VAL A 44 7.55 0.68 -19.09
C VAL A 44 8.47 1.71 -19.76
N ASP A 45 8.93 2.70 -18.99
CA ASP A 45 9.84 3.79 -19.41
C ASP A 45 11.30 3.35 -19.56
N GLY A 46 11.66 2.14 -19.10
CA GLY A 46 13.02 1.64 -19.12
C GLY A 46 13.98 2.34 -18.15
N MET A 47 13.51 3.30 -17.34
CA MET A 47 14.34 4.04 -16.40
C MET A 47 14.79 3.15 -15.24
N LYS A 48 16.10 3.15 -14.97
CA LYS A 48 16.70 2.41 -13.85
C LYS A 48 16.59 3.20 -12.54
N TYR A 49 16.60 2.50 -11.41
CA TYR A 49 16.58 3.14 -10.08
C TYR A 49 17.82 4.03 -9.84
N THR A 50 18.94 3.80 -10.53
CA THR A 50 20.16 4.63 -10.46
C THR A 50 19.98 6.02 -11.09
N GLU A 51 19.10 6.13 -12.07
CA GLU A 51 18.82 7.37 -12.81
C GLU A 51 17.77 8.25 -12.09
N LEU A 52 17.09 7.68 -11.08
CA LEU A 52 16.04 8.38 -10.34
C LEU A 52 16.51 9.71 -9.74
N LYS A 53 17.76 9.79 -9.25
CA LYS A 53 18.31 11.01 -8.67
C LYS A 53 18.35 12.16 -9.68
N GLU A 54 18.91 11.90 -10.85
CA GLU A 54 19.05 12.89 -11.92
C GLU A 54 17.67 13.33 -12.42
N HIS A 55 16.74 12.38 -12.58
CA HIS A 55 15.36 12.67 -12.95
C HIS A 55 14.66 13.56 -11.90
N LEU A 56 14.81 13.27 -10.61
CA LEU A 56 14.20 14.08 -9.55
C LEU A 56 14.85 15.48 -9.42
N VAL A 57 16.13 15.62 -9.72
CA VAL A 57 16.77 16.95 -9.77
C VAL A 57 16.20 17.78 -10.91
N LYS A 58 15.96 17.18 -12.07
CA LYS A 58 15.43 17.85 -13.26
C LYS A 58 13.94 18.15 -13.16
N ASP A 59 13.13 17.16 -12.84
CA ASP A 59 11.67 17.19 -12.96
C ASP A 59 10.93 17.15 -11.61
N GLY A 60 11.65 17.10 -10.49
CA GLY A 60 11.06 16.91 -9.17
C GLY A 60 10.07 17.99 -8.75
N GLU A 61 10.32 19.27 -9.07
CA GLU A 61 9.38 20.35 -8.75
C GLU A 61 8.12 20.26 -9.61
N ILE A 62 8.25 19.84 -10.86
CA ILE A 62 7.09 19.63 -11.76
C ILE A 62 6.22 18.50 -11.21
N ILE A 63 6.83 17.40 -10.76
CA ILE A 63 6.12 16.27 -10.16
C ILE A 63 5.41 16.70 -8.88
N LYS A 64 6.06 17.45 -7.99
CA LYS A 64 5.44 17.99 -6.78
C LYS A 64 4.24 18.87 -7.08
N GLU A 65 4.35 19.75 -8.06
CA GLU A 65 3.24 20.62 -8.44
C GLU A 65 2.09 19.86 -9.08
N GLN A 66 2.37 18.85 -9.89
CA GLN A 66 1.34 17.97 -10.43
C GLN A 66 0.60 17.19 -9.31
N LEU A 67 1.31 16.76 -8.27
CA LEU A 67 0.71 16.10 -7.10
C LEU A 67 -0.14 17.08 -6.29
N ARG A 68 0.33 18.31 -6.03
CA ARG A 68 -0.45 19.37 -5.35
C ARG A 68 -1.74 19.71 -6.07
N THR A 69 -1.65 19.84 -7.40
CA THR A 69 -2.80 20.21 -8.25
C THR A 69 -3.67 19.01 -8.66
N ARG A 70 -3.35 17.79 -8.18
CA ARG A 70 -4.05 16.53 -8.51
C ARG A 70 -4.05 16.22 -10.03
N LYS A 71 -3.07 16.73 -10.75
CA LYS A 71 -2.91 16.51 -12.20
C LYS A 71 -1.94 15.39 -12.54
N TYR A 72 -1.25 14.83 -11.54
CA TYR A 72 -0.34 13.71 -11.75
C TYR A 72 -1.10 12.49 -12.26
N LYS A 73 -0.62 11.89 -13.35
CA LYS A 73 -1.15 10.66 -13.92
C LYS A 73 -0.05 9.60 -13.90
N PRO A 74 -0.25 8.49 -13.15
CA PRO A 74 0.69 7.37 -13.15
C PRO A 74 0.85 6.79 -14.56
N GLN A 75 2.05 6.32 -14.86
CA GLN A 75 2.34 5.65 -16.12
C GLN A 75 1.76 4.22 -16.14
N PRO A 76 1.51 3.65 -17.32
CA PRO A 76 1.14 2.24 -17.42
C PRO A 76 2.18 1.33 -16.77
N VAL A 77 1.74 0.22 -16.20
CA VAL A 77 2.65 -0.77 -15.62
C VAL A 77 3.20 -1.70 -16.70
N ARG A 78 4.48 -2.06 -16.62
CA ARG A 78 5.06 -3.11 -17.45
C ARG A 78 4.55 -4.46 -16.98
N ARG A 79 3.87 -5.20 -17.85
CA ARG A 79 3.38 -6.54 -17.55
C ARG A 79 4.53 -7.55 -17.67
N VAL A 80 4.72 -8.36 -16.62
CA VAL A 80 5.67 -9.46 -16.57
C VAL A 80 4.91 -10.72 -16.20
N GLU A 81 5.15 -11.80 -16.93
CA GLU A 81 4.54 -13.10 -16.67
C GLU A 81 5.52 -13.97 -15.89
N ILE A 82 5.06 -14.45 -14.73
CA ILE A 82 5.84 -15.33 -13.86
C ILE A 82 5.20 -16.70 -13.88
N PRO A 83 5.92 -17.76 -14.31
CA PRO A 83 5.39 -19.12 -14.29
C PRO A 83 5.14 -19.57 -12.84
N LYS A 84 4.04 -20.28 -12.62
CA LYS A 84 3.72 -20.91 -11.36
C LYS A 84 4.18 -22.37 -11.35
N PRO A 85 4.44 -22.95 -10.16
CA PRO A 85 4.83 -24.37 -10.06
C PRO A 85 3.76 -25.35 -10.57
N ASP A 86 2.48 -24.92 -10.59
CA ASP A 86 1.32 -25.68 -11.07
C ASP A 86 1.08 -25.59 -12.59
N GLY A 87 2.02 -25.01 -13.34
CA GLY A 87 1.92 -24.82 -14.79
C GLY A 87 1.11 -23.61 -15.23
N GLY A 88 0.55 -22.84 -14.30
CA GLY A 88 -0.16 -21.58 -14.57
C GLY A 88 0.79 -20.39 -14.71
N VAL A 89 0.25 -19.23 -15.12
CA VAL A 89 0.98 -17.95 -15.20
C VAL A 89 0.41 -16.93 -14.22
N ARG A 90 1.30 -16.20 -13.55
CA ARG A 90 0.95 -15.06 -12.71
C ARG A 90 1.39 -13.77 -13.40
N ASN A 91 0.45 -12.90 -13.71
CA ASN A 91 0.77 -11.58 -14.24
C ASN A 91 1.19 -10.64 -13.10
N LEU A 92 2.37 -10.02 -13.25
CA LEU A 92 2.89 -8.98 -12.37
C LEU A 92 2.93 -7.66 -13.14
N GLY A 93 2.39 -6.59 -12.56
CA GLY A 93 2.54 -5.24 -13.06
C GLY A 93 3.71 -4.55 -12.38
N VAL A 94 4.71 -4.11 -13.14
CA VAL A 94 5.87 -3.36 -12.64
C VAL A 94 5.66 -1.88 -12.96
N PRO A 95 5.39 -1.02 -11.97
CA PRO A 95 5.27 0.42 -12.18
C PRO A 95 6.63 1.06 -12.46
N THR A 96 6.62 2.26 -13.02
CA THR A 96 7.84 3.05 -13.23
C THR A 96 8.56 3.38 -11.92
N VAL A 97 9.83 3.71 -12.00
CA VAL A 97 10.63 4.05 -10.80
C VAL A 97 10.07 5.31 -10.13
N THR A 98 9.62 6.29 -10.92
CA THR A 98 8.97 7.51 -10.43
C THR A 98 7.66 7.20 -9.71
N ASP A 99 6.80 6.35 -10.28
CA ASP A 99 5.55 5.96 -9.63
C ASP A 99 5.81 5.22 -8.31
N ARG A 100 6.80 4.32 -8.26
CA ARG A 100 7.21 3.65 -7.02
C ARG A 100 7.71 4.62 -5.97
N PHE A 101 8.45 5.65 -6.37
CA PHE A 101 8.91 6.70 -5.47
C PHE A 101 7.73 7.46 -4.85
N ILE A 102 6.75 7.84 -5.65
CA ILE A 102 5.54 8.53 -5.18
C ILE A 102 4.72 7.60 -4.27
N GLN A 103 4.51 6.35 -4.66
CA GLN A 103 3.81 5.34 -3.85
C GLN A 103 4.50 5.14 -2.50
N GLN A 104 5.83 5.09 -2.49
CA GLN A 104 6.61 4.95 -1.26
C GLN A 104 6.45 6.18 -0.36
N ALA A 105 6.48 7.39 -0.92
CA ALA A 105 6.27 8.62 -0.14
C ALA A 105 4.88 8.69 0.49
N ILE A 106 3.86 8.23 -0.23
CA ILE A 106 2.48 8.14 0.28
C ILE A 106 2.40 7.06 1.37
N ALA A 107 2.93 5.87 1.12
CA ALA A 107 2.87 4.76 2.07
C ALA A 107 3.53 5.09 3.42
N GLN A 108 4.65 5.80 3.43
CA GLN A 108 5.34 6.20 4.65
C GLN A 108 4.53 7.12 5.56
N VAL A 109 3.66 7.95 4.98
CA VAL A 109 2.77 8.85 5.73
C VAL A 109 1.48 8.14 6.16
N LEU A 110 0.91 7.32 5.28
CA LEU A 110 -0.36 6.66 5.57
C LEU A 110 -0.23 5.44 6.49
N THR A 111 0.86 4.69 6.39
CA THR A 111 1.04 3.47 7.20
C THR A 111 0.91 3.72 8.70
N PRO A 112 1.57 4.71 9.34
CA PRO A 112 1.41 4.95 10.76
C PRO A 112 -0.03 5.29 11.16
N ILE A 113 -0.73 6.05 10.31
CA ILE A 113 -2.10 6.51 10.57
C ILE A 113 -3.08 5.34 10.55
N TYR A 114 -2.94 4.45 9.58
CA TYR A 114 -3.82 3.28 9.47
C TYR A 114 -3.42 2.14 10.42
N GLU A 115 -2.15 2.09 10.83
CA GLU A 115 -1.68 1.07 11.77
C GLU A 115 -2.44 1.08 13.10
N GLU A 116 -2.79 2.28 13.59
CA GLU A 116 -3.57 2.46 14.82
C GLU A 116 -5.04 2.00 14.67
N GLN A 117 -5.56 1.91 13.44
CA GLN A 117 -6.94 1.55 13.16
C GLN A 117 -7.13 0.05 12.85
N PHE A 118 -6.06 -0.68 12.62
CA PHE A 118 -6.15 -2.10 12.31
C PHE A 118 -6.49 -2.92 13.55
N HIS A 119 -7.39 -3.87 13.37
CA HIS A 119 -7.73 -4.83 14.41
C HIS A 119 -6.49 -5.67 14.80
N ASP A 120 -6.40 -6.07 16.08
CA ASP A 120 -5.25 -6.82 16.61
C ASP A 120 -4.99 -8.14 15.89
N HIS A 121 -6.03 -8.78 15.37
CA HIS A 121 -5.94 -10.02 14.60
C HIS A 121 -5.67 -9.80 13.10
N SER A 122 -5.39 -8.58 12.66
CA SER A 122 -4.93 -8.31 11.30
C SER A 122 -3.42 -8.44 11.23
N TYR A 123 -2.90 -9.41 10.47
CA TYR A 123 -1.46 -9.73 10.41
C TYR A 123 -0.83 -9.44 9.05
N GLY A 124 -1.62 -9.44 7.96
CA GLY A 124 -1.10 -9.31 6.62
C GLY A 124 -0.62 -7.90 6.29
N PHE A 125 0.59 -7.80 5.73
CA PHE A 125 1.19 -6.55 5.24
C PHE A 125 1.34 -5.43 6.29
N ARG A 126 1.40 -5.78 7.56
CA ARG A 126 1.61 -4.83 8.66
C ARG A 126 3.05 -4.87 9.18
N PRO A 127 3.62 -3.73 9.62
CA PRO A 127 4.91 -3.69 10.29
C PRO A 127 4.88 -4.59 11.54
N ASN A 128 5.99 -5.32 11.79
CA ASN A 128 6.15 -6.18 12.97
C ASN A 128 5.10 -7.27 13.15
N ARG A 129 4.32 -7.61 12.11
CA ARG A 129 3.36 -8.71 12.09
C ARG A 129 3.78 -9.76 11.08
N CYS A 130 3.55 -11.02 11.38
CA CYS A 130 3.92 -12.13 10.50
C CYS A 130 2.88 -13.27 10.53
N ALA A 131 2.98 -14.18 9.57
CA ALA A 131 2.07 -15.31 9.45
C ALA A 131 2.13 -16.26 10.64
N GLN A 132 3.32 -16.42 11.25
CA GLN A 132 3.51 -17.27 12.43
C GLN A 132 2.68 -16.78 13.62
N GLN A 133 2.65 -15.46 13.86
CA GLN A 133 1.81 -14.86 14.92
C GLN A 133 0.33 -15.12 14.66
N ALA A 134 -0.12 -15.04 13.41
CA ALA A 134 -1.51 -15.34 13.05
C ALA A 134 -1.88 -16.79 13.35
N ILE A 135 -0.98 -17.74 13.06
CA ILE A 135 -1.18 -19.15 13.32
C ILE A 135 -1.25 -19.42 14.84
N LEU A 136 -0.31 -18.85 15.61
CA LEU A 136 -0.30 -19.01 17.06
C LEU A 136 -1.58 -18.48 17.70
N THR A 137 -2.01 -17.27 17.32
CA THR A 137 -3.26 -16.70 17.81
C THR A 137 -4.48 -17.55 17.44
N ALA A 138 -4.50 -18.13 16.25
CA ALA A 138 -5.58 -19.04 15.85
C ALA A 138 -5.59 -20.32 16.69
N LEU A 139 -4.42 -20.89 17.00
CA LEU A 139 -4.29 -22.06 17.87
C LEU A 139 -4.76 -21.74 19.30
N ASP A 140 -4.39 -20.59 19.85
CA ASP A 140 -4.83 -20.15 21.17
C ASP A 140 -6.35 -20.03 21.23
N MET A 141 -6.97 -19.41 20.21
CA MET A 141 -8.43 -19.31 20.13
C MET A 141 -9.13 -20.67 20.02
N MET A 142 -8.52 -21.64 19.35
CA MET A 142 -9.06 -23.01 19.27
C MET A 142 -8.96 -23.72 20.63
N ASN A 143 -7.85 -23.53 21.33
CA ASN A 143 -7.63 -24.12 22.66
C ASN A 143 -8.56 -23.51 23.72
N ASP A 144 -8.94 -22.25 23.57
CA ASP A 144 -9.93 -21.56 24.43
C ASP A 144 -11.38 -22.03 24.20
N GLY A 145 -11.60 -23.13 23.48
CA GLY A 145 -12.91 -23.73 23.28
C GLY A 145 -13.81 -23.01 22.25
N LYS A 146 -13.23 -22.26 21.32
CA LYS A 146 -13.95 -21.65 20.21
C LYS A 146 -13.96 -22.60 18.99
N PRO A 147 -14.99 -23.47 18.83
CA PRO A 147 -14.96 -24.58 17.88
C PRO A 147 -15.20 -24.18 16.42
N PHE A 148 -15.48 -22.90 16.14
CA PHE A 148 -15.86 -22.46 14.79
C PHE A 148 -14.77 -21.64 14.13
N ILE A 149 -14.27 -22.12 12.98
CA ILE A 149 -13.37 -21.38 12.10
C ILE A 149 -14.15 -20.85 10.90
N LEU A 150 -14.37 -19.53 10.83
CA LEU A 150 -14.90 -18.88 9.65
C LEU A 150 -13.79 -18.57 8.65
N LYS A 151 -13.73 -19.35 7.55
CA LYS A 151 -12.85 -19.06 6.43
C LYS A 151 -13.49 -17.98 5.56
N CYS A 152 -13.10 -16.72 5.70
CA CYS A 152 -13.42 -15.67 4.75
C CYS A 152 -12.66 -15.90 3.43
N LEU A 153 -13.27 -16.61 2.49
CA LEU A 153 -12.78 -16.67 1.12
C LEU A 153 -13.10 -15.35 0.43
N ARG A 154 -12.08 -14.63 -0.02
CA ARG A 154 -12.29 -13.45 -0.88
C ARG A 154 -13.04 -13.90 -2.13
N ARG A 155 -14.32 -13.58 -2.21
CA ARG A 155 -15.19 -13.96 -3.33
C ARG A 155 -14.65 -13.36 -4.63
N ARG A 156 -14.15 -14.18 -5.52
CA ARG A 156 -13.97 -13.80 -6.92
C ARG A 156 -15.25 -13.93 -7.75
N LYS A 157 -16.24 -14.70 -7.31
CA LYS A 157 -17.62 -14.75 -7.83
C LYS A 157 -18.54 -15.29 -6.73
N LEU A 158 -19.61 -14.59 -6.42
CA LEU A 158 -20.74 -15.16 -5.70
C LEU A 158 -21.40 -16.19 -6.63
N PRO A 159 -21.63 -17.43 -6.23
CA PRO A 159 -22.66 -18.22 -6.90
C PRO A 159 -24.00 -17.54 -6.65
N LYS A 160 -24.80 -17.48 -7.71
CA LYS A 160 -26.20 -17.03 -7.64
C LYS A 160 -26.89 -17.79 -6.52
N ARG A 161 -27.81 -17.11 -5.80
CA ARG A 161 -28.63 -17.62 -4.72
C ARG A 161 -29.03 -19.08 -4.94
N LEU A 162 -28.83 -19.89 -3.92
CA LEU A 162 -29.65 -21.07 -3.69
C LEU A 162 -30.99 -20.54 -3.18
N ASP A 163 -31.95 -20.37 -4.07
CA ASP A 163 -33.35 -20.23 -3.74
C ASP A 163 -33.82 -21.63 -3.34
N ALA A 164 -34.20 -21.80 -2.07
CA ALA A 164 -35.02 -22.88 -1.55
C ALA A 164 -36.07 -22.24 -0.66
#